data_916f5b609a186650c75410e27075b7ee
#
_entry.id   916f5b609a186650c75410e27075b7ee
#
_cell.length_a   1.000
_cell.length_b   1.000
_cell.length_c   1.000
_cell.angle_alpha   90.00
_cell.angle_beta   90.00
_cell.angle_gamma   90.00
#
_symmetry.space_group_name_H-M   'P 1'
#
loop_
_entity.id
_entity.type
_entity.pdbx_description
1 polymer ?
#
loop_
_entity_poly.entity_id
_entity_poly.type
_entity_poly.pdbx_seq_one_letter_code
_entity_poly.pdbx_strand_id
1 'polypeptide(L)'
;MPTATPTLSPSPTPRPSATPTPRPTPFPAGPPTKLGLFITRNDPRIFDLLRTGNVALIKTMEYDPNFAVEIKRTSPRTLLVGRIDLPQLELGQMADPTAAARSLVEKLLPIVTEPRRLTAFDGWEAYNEPAPADAGQMARLAQFEAERTRLLAAAGVRSVIGNFGVGLPDLALWPHFRPALEAAIQHRGFLGLHEYSAPTMQFGTPQDPLGWGSDPAQEGWLTLRYRKVYRGYLQPNGLSLPLLLTETGIDGLVANRPGPAGKGWQDFAAYWAGLGMGDDAAGNYMEQLAWYDAQLQQDDYVLGAAIFAAAASPGWESYEILGEDKVEPFLKQYLSVHPPR
;
A
#
# COMPACT_ATOMS: atom_id res chain seq x y z
N MET A 1 0.98 52.90 -16.40
CA MET A 1 0.47 51.58 -16.73
C MET A 1 -0.47 51.18 -15.61
N PRO A 2 -1.75 50.90 -15.87
CA PRO A 2 -2.68 50.47 -14.81
C PRO A 2 -2.40 49.04 -14.40
N THR A 3 -2.21 48.84 -13.13
CA THR A 3 -2.04 47.52 -12.46
C THR A 3 -3.39 46.80 -12.46
N ALA A 4 -3.47 45.63 -13.09
CA ALA A 4 -4.66 44.80 -13.07
C ALA A 4 -4.84 44.19 -11.68
N THR A 5 -5.99 44.42 -11.05
CA THR A 5 -6.39 43.82 -9.79
C THR A 5 -6.75 42.32 -10.07
N PRO A 6 -6.23 41.37 -9.32
CA PRO A 6 -6.61 39.97 -9.51
C PRO A 6 -8.07 39.77 -9.12
N THR A 7 -8.86 39.26 -10.07
CA THR A 7 -10.25 38.88 -9.84
C THR A 7 -10.24 37.55 -9.05
N LEU A 8 -10.74 37.56 -7.82
CA LEU A 8 -10.94 36.37 -7.02
C LEU A 8 -12.01 35.50 -7.69
N SER A 9 -11.67 34.24 -8.01
CA SER A 9 -12.66 33.26 -8.44
C SER A 9 -13.70 33.02 -7.35
N PRO A 10 -15.00 32.89 -7.69
CA PRO A 10 -16.04 32.64 -6.72
C PRO A 10 -15.77 31.31 -6.00
N SER A 11 -15.87 31.34 -4.67
CA SER A 11 -15.81 30.15 -3.83
C SER A 11 -16.92 29.16 -4.27
N PRO A 12 -16.62 27.86 -4.41
CA PRO A 12 -17.64 26.90 -4.80
C PRO A 12 -18.77 26.89 -3.78
N THR A 13 -20.00 26.98 -4.25
CA THR A 13 -21.21 26.88 -3.43
C THR A 13 -21.23 25.51 -2.78
N PRO A 14 -21.43 25.39 -1.46
CA PRO A 14 -21.52 24.09 -0.80
C PRO A 14 -22.65 23.27 -1.42
N ARG A 15 -22.33 22.06 -1.90
CA ARG A 15 -23.30 21.10 -2.40
C ARG A 15 -24.17 20.65 -1.23
N PRO A 16 -25.48 20.44 -1.40
CA PRO A 16 -26.32 19.90 -0.35
C PRO A 16 -25.73 18.60 0.18
N SER A 17 -25.53 18.54 1.49
CA SER A 17 -25.03 17.34 2.17
C SER A 17 -25.97 16.17 1.85
N ALA A 18 -25.45 15.13 1.22
CA ALA A 18 -26.19 13.88 1.11
C ALA A 18 -26.39 13.35 2.54
N THR A 19 -27.62 13.00 2.88
CA THR A 19 -27.92 12.33 4.15
C THR A 19 -27.10 11.04 4.18
N PRO A 20 -26.26 10.82 5.21
CA PRO A 20 -25.45 9.60 5.27
C PRO A 20 -26.38 8.38 5.23
N THR A 21 -26.12 7.46 4.32
CA THR A 21 -26.80 6.16 4.32
C THR A 21 -26.37 5.42 5.58
N PRO A 22 -27.30 4.93 6.41
CA PRO A 22 -26.94 4.17 7.60
C PRO A 22 -26.04 3.00 7.20
N ARG A 23 -24.92 2.81 7.94
CA ARG A 23 -23.99 1.72 7.72
C ARG A 23 -24.70 0.38 7.83
N PRO A 24 -24.54 -0.56 6.88
CA PRO A 24 -24.88 -1.94 7.12
C PRO A 24 -23.95 -2.50 8.19
N THR A 25 -24.51 -2.88 9.32
CA THR A 25 -23.78 -3.60 10.37
C THR A 25 -24.58 -4.86 10.68
N PRO A 26 -24.01 -6.05 10.51
CA PRO A 26 -22.66 -6.37 10.04
C PRO A 26 -22.45 -6.22 8.52
N PHE A 27 -21.20 -6.21 8.06
CA PHE A 27 -20.88 -6.26 6.63
C PHE A 27 -21.45 -7.54 6.01
N PRO A 28 -21.99 -7.50 4.79
CA PRO A 28 -22.49 -8.67 4.09
C PRO A 28 -21.32 -9.59 3.68
N ALA A 29 -21.62 -10.88 3.49
CA ALA A 29 -20.65 -11.80 2.91
C ALA A 29 -20.28 -11.38 1.48
N GLY A 30 -19.02 -11.52 1.13
CA GLY A 30 -18.46 -11.12 -0.15
C GLY A 30 -17.39 -12.06 -0.71
N PRO A 31 -16.79 -11.72 -1.84
CA PRO A 31 -15.67 -12.47 -2.40
C PRO A 31 -14.43 -12.39 -1.48
N PRO A 32 -13.40 -13.22 -1.72
CA PRO A 32 -12.15 -13.19 -0.94
C PRO A 32 -11.55 -11.78 -0.91
N THR A 33 -11.27 -11.30 0.29
CA THR A 33 -10.68 -9.96 0.48
C THR A 33 -9.25 -9.88 -0.03
N LYS A 34 -8.83 -8.67 -0.42
CA LYS A 34 -7.45 -8.30 -0.70
C LYS A 34 -6.80 -7.58 0.49
N LEU A 35 -7.55 -7.28 1.56
CA LEU A 35 -7.01 -6.55 2.70
C LEU A 35 -6.00 -7.38 3.49
N GLY A 36 -4.97 -6.69 3.93
CA GLY A 36 -3.86 -7.21 4.72
C GLY A 36 -3.41 -6.21 5.78
N LEU A 37 -2.28 -6.49 6.41
CA LEU A 37 -1.75 -5.70 7.53
C LEU A 37 -0.30 -5.33 7.27
N PHE A 38 0.07 -4.07 7.54
CA PHE A 38 1.46 -3.68 7.73
C PHE A 38 1.78 -3.69 9.22
N ILE A 39 2.80 -4.43 9.61
CA ILE A 39 3.18 -4.67 11.00
C ILE A 39 4.59 -4.13 11.22
N THR A 40 4.76 -3.22 12.18
CA THR A 40 6.09 -2.68 12.52
C THR A 40 6.78 -3.41 13.66
N ARG A 41 6.01 -4.09 14.52
CA ARG A 41 6.48 -4.87 15.68
C ARG A 41 5.58 -6.05 15.96
N ASN A 42 6.07 -7.03 16.69
CA ASN A 42 5.26 -8.16 17.15
C ASN A 42 4.16 -7.66 18.12
N ASP A 43 2.91 -8.01 17.79
CA ASP A 43 1.76 -7.74 18.64
C ASP A 43 0.79 -8.94 18.56
N PRO A 44 0.45 -9.59 19.68
CA PRO A 44 -0.36 -10.80 19.67
C PRO A 44 -1.80 -10.58 19.14
N ARG A 45 -2.32 -9.36 19.15
CA ARG A 45 -3.68 -9.05 18.64
C ARG A 45 -3.82 -9.33 17.15
N ILE A 46 -2.74 -9.26 16.35
CA ILE A 46 -2.82 -9.59 14.93
C ILE A 46 -3.30 -11.02 14.69
N PHE A 47 -3.05 -11.95 15.63
CA PHE A 47 -3.47 -13.34 15.48
C PHE A 47 -4.98 -13.52 15.58
N ASP A 48 -5.70 -12.58 16.20
CA ASP A 48 -7.17 -12.60 16.20
C ASP A 48 -7.73 -12.30 14.80
N LEU A 49 -7.07 -11.43 14.04
CA LEU A 49 -7.39 -11.19 12.64
C LEU A 49 -6.95 -12.37 11.75
N LEU A 50 -5.76 -12.91 11.97
CA LEU A 50 -5.22 -14.04 11.19
C LEU A 50 -6.05 -15.31 11.33
N ARG A 51 -6.64 -15.58 12.50
CA ARG A 51 -7.52 -16.75 12.73
C ARG A 51 -8.80 -16.74 11.88
N THR A 52 -9.17 -15.60 11.29
CA THR A 52 -10.25 -15.57 10.29
C THR A 52 -9.90 -16.34 9.01
N GLY A 53 -8.61 -16.56 8.75
CA GLY A 53 -8.10 -17.20 7.53
C GLY A 53 -8.15 -16.32 6.28
N ASN A 54 -8.56 -15.04 6.41
CA ASN A 54 -8.86 -14.15 5.28
C ASN A 54 -7.94 -12.92 5.17
N VAL A 55 -6.90 -12.81 5.98
CA VAL A 55 -5.88 -11.78 5.79
C VAL A 55 -5.08 -12.10 4.52
N ALA A 56 -5.14 -11.23 3.52
CA ALA A 56 -4.53 -11.50 2.22
C ALA A 56 -3.00 -11.36 2.22
N LEU A 57 -2.49 -10.33 2.87
CA LEU A 57 -1.09 -9.93 2.88
C LEU A 57 -0.68 -9.45 4.26
N ILE A 58 0.51 -9.84 4.69
CA ILE A 58 1.25 -9.15 5.74
C ILE A 58 2.54 -8.60 5.14
N LYS A 59 2.74 -7.30 5.26
CA LYS A 59 4.05 -6.69 5.20
C LYS A 59 4.56 -6.48 6.61
N THR A 60 5.82 -6.81 6.88
CA THR A 60 6.38 -6.65 8.21
C THR A 60 7.81 -6.14 8.22
N MET A 61 8.11 -5.29 9.19
CA MET A 61 9.47 -4.94 9.60
C MET A 61 9.95 -5.80 10.77
N GLU A 62 9.04 -6.57 11.38
CA GLU A 62 9.38 -7.60 12.35
C GLU A 62 9.64 -8.92 11.61
N TYR A 63 10.90 -9.37 11.65
CA TYR A 63 11.32 -10.57 10.93
C TYR A 63 11.89 -11.68 11.84
N ASP A 64 11.48 -11.68 13.12
CA ASP A 64 11.76 -12.82 14.00
C ASP A 64 11.24 -14.11 13.35
N PRO A 65 12.07 -15.16 13.22
CA PRO A 65 11.67 -16.36 12.51
C PRO A 65 10.55 -17.14 13.19
N ASN A 66 10.41 -17.06 14.53
CA ASN A 66 9.31 -17.74 15.23
C ASN A 66 8.00 -17.02 14.97
N PHE A 67 8.02 -15.68 14.97
CA PHE A 67 6.85 -14.87 14.63
C PHE A 67 6.38 -15.14 13.19
N ALA A 68 7.31 -15.21 12.24
CA ALA A 68 6.99 -15.52 10.85
C ALA A 68 6.37 -16.92 10.68
N VAL A 69 6.94 -17.93 11.34
CA VAL A 69 6.39 -19.30 11.36
C VAL A 69 5.00 -19.32 11.98
N GLU A 70 4.78 -18.60 13.07
CA GLU A 70 3.47 -18.54 13.74
C GLU A 70 2.40 -17.88 12.87
N ILE A 71 2.75 -16.83 12.12
CA ILE A 71 1.86 -16.24 11.11
C ILE A 71 1.43 -17.30 10.09
N LYS A 72 2.40 -18.01 9.50
CA LYS A 72 2.11 -19.05 8.49
C LYS A 72 1.36 -20.24 9.06
N ARG A 73 1.63 -20.63 10.31
CA ARG A 73 0.89 -21.68 11.00
C ARG A 73 -0.59 -21.30 11.21
N THR A 74 -0.83 -20.03 11.58
CA THR A 74 -2.18 -19.53 11.88
C THR A 74 -2.98 -19.26 10.61
N SER A 75 -2.34 -18.71 9.58
CA SER A 75 -2.98 -18.39 8.30
C SER A 75 -2.05 -18.75 7.13
N PRO A 76 -2.03 -20.03 6.70
CA PRO A 76 -1.05 -20.52 5.71
C PRO A 76 -1.12 -19.83 4.35
N ARG A 77 -2.27 -19.29 3.99
CA ARG A 77 -2.51 -18.62 2.69
C ARG A 77 -2.12 -17.14 2.68
N THR A 78 -1.98 -16.52 3.84
CA THR A 78 -1.54 -15.13 3.93
C THR A 78 -0.15 -14.98 3.32
N LEU A 79 -0.01 -14.08 2.35
CA LEU A 79 1.31 -13.71 1.83
C LEU A 79 2.08 -12.95 2.91
N LEU A 80 3.34 -13.30 3.10
CA LEU A 80 4.21 -12.65 4.08
C LEU A 80 5.40 -12.01 3.38
N VAL A 81 5.51 -10.69 3.47
CA VAL A 81 6.58 -9.89 2.87
C VAL A 81 7.39 -9.22 3.97
N GLY A 82 8.71 -9.36 3.91
CA GLY A 82 9.64 -8.74 4.83
C GLY A 82 10.29 -7.49 4.25
N ARG A 83 10.57 -6.51 5.10
CA ARG A 83 11.46 -5.39 4.82
C ARG A 83 12.40 -5.19 6.00
N ILE A 84 13.68 -4.99 5.69
CA ILE A 84 14.67 -4.55 6.67
C ILE A 84 14.71 -3.03 6.63
N ASP A 85 14.88 -2.41 7.79
CA ASP A 85 15.06 -0.96 7.85
C ASP A 85 16.41 -0.57 7.25
N LEU A 86 16.35 0.23 6.20
CA LEU A 86 17.48 0.73 5.45
C LEU A 86 17.40 2.26 5.35
N PRO A 87 18.54 2.96 5.31
CA PRO A 87 18.54 4.38 5.02
C PRO A 87 17.86 4.68 3.68
N GLN A 88 17.34 5.91 3.51
CA GLN A 88 16.75 6.35 2.24
C GLN A 88 17.74 6.17 1.09
N LEU A 89 17.26 5.67 -0.04
CA LEU A 89 18.08 5.41 -1.22
C LEU A 89 18.37 6.70 -1.99
N GLU A 90 19.64 7.07 -2.06
CA GLU A 90 20.11 8.23 -2.80
C GLU A 90 20.47 7.86 -4.25
N LEU A 91 19.45 7.77 -5.12
CA LEU A 91 19.61 7.35 -6.53
C LEU A 91 20.56 8.24 -7.32
N GLY A 92 20.68 9.52 -6.98
CA GLY A 92 21.62 10.46 -7.61
C GLY A 92 23.08 10.12 -7.32
N GLN A 93 23.36 9.47 -6.20
CA GLN A 93 24.71 9.08 -5.76
C GLN A 93 25.07 7.64 -6.13
N MET A 94 24.13 6.86 -6.66
CA MET A 94 24.37 5.47 -7.05
C MET A 94 25.18 5.40 -8.36
N ALA A 95 26.50 5.32 -8.24
CA ALA A 95 27.40 5.29 -9.38
C ALA A 95 27.36 3.94 -10.13
N ASP A 96 27.34 2.81 -9.41
CA ASP A 96 27.23 1.45 -9.95
C ASP A 96 26.05 0.72 -9.30
N PRO A 97 24.90 0.66 -9.98
CA PRO A 97 23.71 -0.02 -9.47
C PRO A 97 23.91 -1.52 -9.22
N THR A 98 24.72 -2.18 -10.05
CA THR A 98 24.98 -3.61 -9.93
C THR A 98 25.85 -3.92 -8.71
N ALA A 99 26.89 -3.14 -8.46
CA ALA A 99 27.70 -3.26 -7.26
C ALA A 99 26.89 -2.94 -5.99
N ALA A 100 26.03 -1.91 -6.04
CA ALA A 100 25.13 -1.57 -4.93
C ALA A 100 24.16 -2.72 -4.61
N ALA A 101 23.59 -3.37 -5.63
CA ALA A 101 22.70 -4.52 -5.45
C ALA A 101 23.45 -5.71 -4.82
N ARG A 102 24.66 -6.01 -5.28
CA ARG A 102 25.49 -7.09 -4.69
C ARG A 102 25.79 -6.81 -3.21
N SER A 103 26.24 -5.60 -2.91
CA SER A 103 26.54 -5.20 -1.52
C SER A 103 25.31 -5.30 -0.60
N LEU A 104 24.13 -4.94 -1.10
CA LEU A 104 22.90 -5.11 -0.33
C LEU A 104 22.58 -6.59 -0.14
N VAL A 105 22.63 -7.40 -1.19
CA VAL A 105 22.29 -8.82 -1.14
C VAL A 105 23.24 -9.59 -0.21
N GLU A 106 24.52 -9.29 -0.22
CA GLU A 106 25.49 -9.89 0.73
C GLU A 106 25.08 -9.68 2.20
N LYS A 107 24.52 -8.52 2.52
CA LYS A 107 23.99 -8.22 3.88
C LYS A 107 22.65 -8.91 4.14
N LEU A 108 21.82 -9.07 3.13
CA LEU A 108 20.48 -9.65 3.26
C LEU A 108 20.54 -11.18 3.36
N LEU A 109 21.41 -11.85 2.61
CA LEU A 109 21.43 -13.31 2.49
C LEU A 109 21.44 -14.04 3.84
N PRO A 110 22.26 -13.70 4.85
CA PRO A 110 22.23 -14.39 6.15
C PRO A 110 20.89 -14.29 6.87
N ILE A 111 20.12 -13.23 6.58
CA ILE A 111 18.81 -12.98 7.19
C ILE A 111 17.73 -13.76 6.44
N VAL A 112 17.66 -13.57 5.12
CA VAL A 112 16.53 -14.06 4.30
C VAL A 112 16.63 -15.57 4.00
N THR A 113 17.81 -16.16 4.09
CA THR A 113 18.05 -17.60 3.89
C THR A 113 18.08 -18.41 5.19
N GLU A 114 17.86 -17.78 6.35
CA GLU A 114 17.61 -18.55 7.57
C GLU A 114 16.43 -19.49 7.33
N PRO A 115 16.52 -20.81 7.63
CA PRO A 115 15.58 -21.82 7.13
C PRO A 115 14.10 -21.56 7.42
N ARG A 116 13.78 -21.00 8.59
CA ARG A 116 12.39 -20.69 8.96
C ARG A 116 11.88 -19.46 8.21
N ARG A 117 12.74 -18.45 8.01
CA ARG A 117 12.40 -17.27 7.19
C ARG A 117 12.26 -17.64 5.72
N LEU A 118 13.19 -18.41 5.19
CA LEU A 118 13.13 -18.88 3.80
C LEU A 118 11.83 -19.64 3.51
N THR A 119 11.31 -20.37 4.49
CA THR A 119 10.04 -21.11 4.36
C THR A 119 8.82 -20.23 4.57
N ALA A 120 8.90 -19.23 5.48
CA ALA A 120 7.74 -18.44 5.87
C ALA A 120 7.52 -17.21 4.99
N PHE A 121 8.57 -16.54 4.54
CA PHE A 121 8.43 -15.32 3.75
C PHE A 121 8.23 -15.63 2.26
N ASP A 122 7.22 -15.02 1.67
CA ASP A 122 6.90 -15.13 0.25
C ASP A 122 7.71 -14.16 -0.61
N GLY A 123 8.26 -13.10 -0.03
CA GLY A 123 9.10 -12.13 -0.73
C GLY A 123 9.74 -11.11 0.20
N TRP A 124 10.72 -10.38 -0.33
CA TRP A 124 11.45 -9.36 0.40
C TRP A 124 11.56 -8.07 -0.41
N GLU A 125 11.24 -6.96 0.22
CA GLU A 125 11.49 -5.61 -0.27
C GLU A 125 12.96 -5.22 -0.11
N ALA A 126 13.36 -4.13 -0.78
CA ALA A 126 14.62 -3.43 -0.55
C ALA A 126 14.38 -2.12 0.19
N TYR A 127 14.59 -1.01 -0.51
CA TYR A 127 14.45 0.33 0.04
C TYR A 127 12.98 0.78 0.09
N ASN A 128 12.68 1.60 1.09
CA ASN A 128 11.38 2.24 1.18
C ASN A 128 11.29 3.40 0.18
N GLU A 129 10.21 3.44 -0.57
CA GLU A 129 9.77 4.56 -1.40
C GLU A 129 10.89 5.24 -2.20
N PRO A 130 11.65 4.49 -3.01
CA PRO A 130 12.63 5.12 -3.88
C PRO A 130 11.93 6.12 -4.81
N ALA A 131 12.50 7.34 -4.91
CA ALA A 131 11.88 8.45 -5.63
C ALA A 131 12.78 8.90 -6.80
N PRO A 132 12.77 8.20 -7.95
CA PRO A 132 13.55 8.59 -9.12
C PRO A 132 13.01 9.91 -9.69
N ALA A 133 13.89 10.91 -9.80
CA ALA A 133 13.53 12.25 -10.28
C ALA A 133 13.52 12.33 -11.81
N ASP A 134 14.20 11.41 -12.51
CA ASP A 134 14.37 11.42 -13.96
C ASP A 134 14.58 10.00 -14.53
N ALA A 135 14.63 9.93 -15.86
CA ALA A 135 14.85 8.68 -16.60
C ALA A 135 16.19 8.00 -16.23
N GLY A 136 17.23 8.76 -15.97
CA GLY A 136 18.55 8.22 -15.59
C GLY A 136 18.52 7.59 -14.21
N GLN A 137 17.88 8.21 -13.24
CA GLN A 137 17.69 7.65 -11.91
C GLN A 137 16.78 6.42 -11.93
N MET A 138 15.70 6.46 -12.73
CA MET A 138 14.83 5.30 -12.91
C MET A 138 15.56 4.11 -13.54
N ALA A 139 16.40 4.35 -14.55
CA ALA A 139 17.22 3.31 -15.17
C ALA A 139 18.26 2.71 -14.18
N ARG A 140 18.89 3.53 -13.34
CA ARG A 140 19.78 3.05 -12.28
C ARG A 140 19.03 2.16 -11.25
N LEU A 141 17.87 2.60 -10.81
CA LEU A 141 17.02 1.79 -9.93
C LEU A 141 16.63 0.47 -10.61
N ALA A 142 16.27 0.51 -11.88
CA ALA A 142 15.92 -0.70 -12.63
C ALA A 142 17.08 -1.71 -12.71
N GLN A 143 18.30 -1.24 -12.95
CA GLN A 143 19.49 -2.11 -12.96
C GLN A 143 19.78 -2.68 -11.58
N PHE A 144 19.66 -1.87 -10.53
CA PHE A 144 19.80 -2.31 -9.14
C PHE A 144 18.79 -3.42 -8.81
N GLU A 145 17.50 -3.20 -9.08
CA GLU A 145 16.43 -4.14 -8.79
C GLU A 145 16.54 -5.43 -9.62
N ALA A 146 16.94 -5.33 -10.87
CA ALA A 146 17.16 -6.49 -11.72
C ALA A 146 18.27 -7.40 -11.18
N GLU A 147 19.43 -6.83 -10.83
CA GLU A 147 20.55 -7.60 -10.27
C GLU A 147 20.21 -8.15 -8.87
N ARG A 148 19.57 -7.35 -8.00
CA ARG A 148 19.09 -7.81 -6.70
C ARG A 148 18.15 -9.01 -6.84
N THR A 149 17.19 -8.92 -7.75
CA THR A 149 16.20 -9.99 -8.00
C THR A 149 16.89 -11.26 -8.48
N ARG A 150 17.84 -11.18 -9.41
CA ARG A 150 18.62 -12.32 -9.91
C ARG A 150 19.41 -13.01 -8.80
N LEU A 151 20.07 -12.22 -7.94
CA LEU A 151 20.90 -12.75 -6.85
C LEU A 151 20.07 -13.42 -5.76
N LEU A 152 18.95 -12.81 -5.34
CA LEU A 152 18.04 -13.38 -4.37
C LEU A 152 17.37 -14.65 -4.90
N ALA A 153 16.97 -14.66 -6.17
CA ALA A 153 16.38 -15.83 -6.81
C ALA A 153 17.35 -17.03 -6.86
N ALA A 154 18.65 -16.79 -7.05
CA ALA A 154 19.66 -17.84 -6.96
C ALA A 154 19.74 -18.49 -5.56
N ALA A 155 19.30 -17.78 -4.52
CA ALA A 155 19.18 -18.28 -3.14
C ALA A 155 17.75 -18.78 -2.79
N GLY A 156 16.85 -18.87 -3.76
CA GLY A 156 15.47 -19.32 -3.54
C GLY A 156 14.54 -18.25 -2.96
N VAL A 157 14.96 -16.99 -2.94
CA VAL A 157 14.21 -15.86 -2.36
C VAL A 157 13.58 -15.02 -3.47
N ARG A 158 12.28 -14.73 -3.35
CA ARG A 158 11.58 -13.83 -4.28
C ARG A 158 11.71 -12.36 -3.85
N SER A 159 11.84 -11.48 -4.83
CA SER A 159 11.90 -10.04 -4.62
C SER A 159 10.53 -9.39 -4.75
N VAL A 160 10.26 -8.39 -3.93
CA VAL A 160 9.25 -7.35 -4.19
C VAL A 160 10.01 -6.13 -4.66
N ILE A 161 9.81 -5.73 -5.93
CA ILE A 161 10.52 -4.63 -6.57
C ILE A 161 9.69 -3.35 -6.58
N GLY A 162 10.34 -2.21 -6.69
CA GLY A 162 9.68 -0.91 -6.80
C GLY A 162 9.42 -0.29 -5.43
N ASN A 163 8.36 -0.70 -4.74
CA ASN A 163 7.93 -0.15 -3.45
C ASN A 163 7.81 1.39 -3.49
N PHE A 164 7.29 1.88 -4.62
CA PHE A 164 7.16 3.31 -4.86
C PHE A 164 6.10 3.93 -3.98
N GLY A 165 6.42 5.10 -3.43
CA GLY A 165 5.49 5.90 -2.65
C GLY A 165 4.29 6.40 -3.46
N VAL A 166 3.29 6.88 -2.74
CA VAL A 166 2.03 7.36 -3.32
C VAL A 166 2.28 8.48 -4.36
N GLY A 167 1.62 8.36 -5.51
CA GLY A 167 1.77 9.33 -6.59
C GLY A 167 3.08 9.21 -7.40
N LEU A 168 3.98 8.32 -7.02
CA LEU A 168 5.30 8.13 -7.65
C LEU A 168 5.43 6.75 -8.31
N PRO A 169 6.41 6.59 -9.23
CA PRO A 169 7.07 7.64 -10.00
C PRO A 169 6.12 8.27 -11.02
N ASP A 170 6.57 9.33 -11.72
CA ASP A 170 5.85 9.85 -12.89
C ASP A 170 5.59 8.71 -13.89
N LEU A 171 4.39 8.70 -14.46
CA LEU A 171 3.98 7.63 -15.40
C LEU A 171 4.92 7.53 -16.62
N ALA A 172 5.51 8.65 -17.06
CA ALA A 172 6.47 8.69 -18.15
C ALA A 172 7.79 7.97 -17.85
N LEU A 173 8.12 7.70 -16.58
CA LEU A 173 9.36 7.03 -16.19
C LEU A 173 9.28 5.49 -16.26
N TRP A 174 8.08 4.91 -16.28
CA TRP A 174 7.90 3.44 -16.26
C TRP A 174 8.65 2.68 -17.36
N PRO A 175 8.79 3.20 -18.61
CA PRO A 175 9.60 2.54 -19.64
C PRO A 175 11.06 2.29 -19.23
N HIS A 176 11.61 3.15 -18.36
CA HIS A 176 12.98 3.01 -17.87
C HIS A 176 13.12 1.96 -16.74
N PHE A 177 12.00 1.49 -16.16
CA PHE A 177 11.98 0.44 -15.15
C PHE A 177 11.87 -0.98 -15.73
N ARG A 178 11.75 -1.10 -17.04
CA ARG A 178 11.56 -2.37 -17.76
C ARG A 178 12.53 -3.48 -17.35
N PRO A 179 13.85 -3.27 -17.20
CA PRO A 179 14.79 -4.33 -16.79
C PRO A 179 14.43 -4.98 -15.44
N ALA A 180 13.96 -4.20 -14.47
CA ALA A 180 13.51 -4.71 -13.17
C ALA A 180 12.24 -5.53 -13.30
N LEU A 181 11.27 -5.06 -14.09
CA LEU A 181 10.01 -5.79 -14.35
C LEU A 181 10.28 -7.14 -15.03
N GLU A 182 11.10 -7.16 -16.05
CA GLU A 182 11.49 -8.40 -16.75
C GLU A 182 12.20 -9.40 -15.81
N ALA A 183 13.11 -8.93 -14.97
CA ALA A 183 13.77 -9.76 -13.97
C ALA A 183 12.76 -10.30 -12.93
N ALA A 184 11.84 -9.48 -12.45
CA ALA A 184 10.81 -9.92 -11.51
C ALA A 184 9.88 -10.96 -12.14
N ILE A 185 9.45 -10.78 -13.39
CA ILE A 185 8.65 -11.76 -14.12
C ILE A 185 9.40 -13.08 -14.26
N GLN A 186 10.66 -13.03 -14.72
CA GLN A 186 11.52 -14.21 -14.92
C GLN A 186 11.71 -15.01 -13.63
N HIS A 187 11.84 -14.33 -12.50
CA HIS A 187 12.13 -14.93 -11.20
C HIS A 187 10.91 -14.99 -10.26
N ARG A 188 9.67 -14.85 -10.80
CA ARG A 188 8.41 -14.95 -10.07
C ARG A 188 8.31 -13.99 -8.88
N GLY A 189 8.92 -12.82 -9.01
CA GLY A 189 8.82 -11.73 -8.04
C GLY A 189 7.49 -11.00 -8.10
N PHE A 190 7.40 -9.92 -7.34
CA PHE A 190 6.22 -9.08 -7.22
C PHE A 190 6.58 -7.63 -7.52
N LEU A 191 5.61 -6.86 -7.96
CA LEU A 191 5.67 -5.40 -7.91
C LEU A 191 5.09 -4.93 -6.58
N GLY A 192 5.80 -4.07 -5.86
CA GLY A 192 5.32 -3.37 -4.67
C GLY A 192 4.98 -1.93 -5.00
N LEU A 193 3.83 -1.45 -4.53
CA LEU A 193 3.43 -0.05 -4.60
C LEU A 193 2.80 0.36 -3.27
N HIS A 194 2.85 1.68 -2.95
CA HIS A 194 2.12 2.24 -1.84
C HIS A 194 0.98 3.11 -2.37
N GLU A 195 -0.19 2.96 -1.77
CA GLU A 195 -1.36 3.78 -2.11
C GLU A 195 -1.99 4.36 -0.85
N TYR A 196 -1.76 5.62 -0.62
CA TYR A 196 -2.37 6.40 0.43
C TYR A 196 -3.26 7.49 -0.14
N SER A 197 -4.26 7.92 0.62
CA SER A 197 -5.11 9.05 0.27
C SER A 197 -5.57 9.80 1.53
N ALA A 198 -6.01 11.03 1.37
CA ALA A 198 -6.69 11.82 2.38
C ALA A 198 -7.50 12.95 1.71
N PRO A 199 -8.59 13.40 2.32
CA PRO A 199 -9.11 13.04 3.64
C PRO A 199 -9.90 11.72 3.65
N THR A 200 -10.15 11.09 2.50
CA THR A 200 -10.80 9.80 2.35
C THR A 200 -10.03 8.91 1.37
N MET A 201 -10.23 7.59 1.45
CA MET A 201 -9.67 6.66 0.46
C MET A 201 -10.21 6.90 -0.95
N GLN A 202 -11.42 7.45 -1.06
CA GLN A 202 -12.08 7.76 -2.34
C GLN A 202 -11.64 9.09 -2.95
N PHE A 203 -10.89 9.92 -2.23
CA PHE A 203 -10.50 11.24 -2.71
C PHE A 203 -9.88 11.19 -4.12
N GLY A 204 -10.39 12.03 -5.01
CA GLY A 204 -9.93 12.11 -6.40
C GLY A 204 -10.40 10.98 -7.32
N THR A 205 -11.35 10.14 -6.87
CA THR A 205 -12.02 9.12 -7.69
C THR A 205 -13.47 9.53 -8.00
N PRO A 206 -14.14 8.92 -8.98
CA PRO A 206 -15.56 9.16 -9.24
C PRO A 206 -16.50 8.87 -8.06
N GLN A 207 -16.06 8.05 -7.10
CA GLN A 207 -16.80 7.67 -5.90
C GLN A 207 -16.48 8.55 -4.70
N ASP A 208 -15.74 9.65 -4.91
CA ASP A 208 -15.41 10.59 -3.84
C ASP A 208 -16.69 11.20 -3.24
N PRO A 209 -17.01 10.91 -1.96
CA PRO A 209 -18.24 11.42 -1.34
C PRO A 209 -18.22 12.95 -1.16
N LEU A 210 -17.05 13.56 -1.20
CA LEU A 210 -16.87 15.01 -1.07
C LEU A 210 -16.92 15.72 -2.42
N GLY A 211 -16.92 14.97 -3.53
CA GLY A 211 -17.02 15.50 -4.88
C GLY A 211 -15.80 16.33 -5.30
N TRP A 212 -14.64 16.05 -4.72
CA TRP A 212 -13.40 16.80 -4.96
C TRP A 212 -12.55 16.13 -6.02
N GLY A 213 -12.78 16.52 -7.26
CA GLY A 213 -11.99 16.10 -8.39
C GLY A 213 -12.13 14.59 -8.67
N SER A 214 -12.85 14.24 -9.67
CA SER A 214 -12.94 12.87 -10.14
C SER A 214 -12.07 12.68 -11.36
N ASP A 215 -11.35 11.58 -11.43
CA ASP A 215 -10.75 11.13 -12.67
C ASP A 215 -11.85 10.49 -13.54
N PRO A 216 -12.15 11.03 -14.74
CA PRO A 216 -13.15 10.47 -15.63
C PRO A 216 -12.86 9.01 -16.04
N ALA A 217 -11.60 8.59 -15.95
CA ALA A 217 -11.20 7.21 -16.23
C ALA A 217 -11.47 6.24 -15.07
N GLN A 218 -12.13 6.69 -14.01
CA GLN A 218 -12.45 5.90 -12.80
C GLN A 218 -11.24 5.43 -11.98
N GLU A 219 -10.11 6.08 -12.19
CA GLU A 219 -8.86 5.81 -11.47
C GLU A 219 -8.37 7.09 -10.79
N GLY A 220 -7.96 6.96 -9.53
CA GLY A 220 -7.39 8.08 -8.79
C GLY A 220 -5.94 8.38 -9.15
N TRP A 221 -5.44 9.48 -8.62
CA TRP A 221 -4.00 9.80 -8.66
C TRP A 221 -3.28 9.29 -7.41
N LEU A 222 -4.02 8.95 -6.38
CA LEU A 222 -3.57 8.44 -5.09
C LEU A 222 -3.98 6.98 -4.95
N THR A 223 -5.20 6.69 -4.51
CA THR A 223 -5.78 5.34 -4.58
C THR A 223 -6.16 4.98 -6.01
N LEU A 224 -6.07 3.70 -6.34
CA LEU A 224 -6.32 3.11 -7.67
C LEU A 224 -5.34 3.60 -8.75
N ARG A 225 -4.27 4.31 -8.37
CA ARG A 225 -3.24 4.78 -9.30
C ARG A 225 -2.50 3.62 -9.97
N TYR A 226 -2.39 2.48 -9.31
CA TYR A 226 -1.81 1.28 -9.91
C TYR A 226 -2.49 0.89 -11.24
N ARG A 227 -3.79 1.19 -11.41
CA ARG A 227 -4.52 0.94 -12.66
C ARG A 227 -3.95 1.74 -13.83
N LYS A 228 -3.55 3.00 -13.60
CA LYS A 228 -2.88 3.83 -14.62
C LYS A 228 -1.57 3.19 -15.08
N VAL A 229 -0.82 2.62 -14.14
CA VAL A 229 0.43 1.90 -14.43
C VAL A 229 0.16 0.61 -15.21
N TYR A 230 -0.77 -0.22 -14.72
CA TYR A 230 -1.08 -1.51 -15.36
C TYR A 230 -1.69 -1.33 -16.73
N ARG A 231 -2.76 -0.55 -16.85
CA ARG A 231 -3.51 -0.36 -18.10
C ARG A 231 -2.76 0.53 -19.10
N GLY A 232 -2.02 1.52 -18.61
CA GLY A 232 -1.27 2.47 -19.44
C GLY A 232 0.08 1.95 -19.92
N TYR A 233 0.73 1.08 -19.14
CA TYR A 233 2.07 0.64 -19.49
C TYR A 233 2.29 -0.89 -19.39
N LEU A 234 2.01 -1.53 -18.25
CA LEU A 234 2.44 -2.92 -18.04
C LEU A 234 1.69 -3.89 -18.97
N GLN A 235 0.36 -3.85 -18.97
CA GLN A 235 -0.46 -4.76 -19.80
C GLN A 235 -0.19 -4.59 -21.30
N PRO A 236 -0.17 -3.37 -21.86
CA PRO A 236 0.12 -3.18 -23.28
C PRO A 236 1.50 -3.67 -23.72
N ASN A 237 2.45 -3.74 -22.79
CA ASN A 237 3.83 -4.17 -23.06
C ASN A 237 4.11 -5.63 -22.66
N GLY A 238 3.11 -6.40 -22.22
CA GLY A 238 3.30 -7.77 -21.76
C GLY A 238 4.15 -7.91 -20.49
N LEU A 239 4.15 -6.88 -19.64
CA LEU A 239 4.95 -6.79 -18.41
C LEU A 239 4.11 -6.96 -17.14
N SER A 240 2.90 -7.51 -17.26
CA SER A 240 2.05 -7.76 -16.10
C SER A 240 2.67 -8.80 -15.17
N LEU A 241 2.75 -8.46 -13.89
CA LEU A 241 3.21 -9.35 -12.84
C LEU A 241 2.32 -9.14 -11.60
N PRO A 242 2.34 -10.07 -10.61
CA PRO A 242 1.54 -9.90 -9.40
C PRO A 242 1.89 -8.62 -8.65
N LEU A 243 0.86 -7.87 -8.24
CA LEU A 243 0.96 -6.63 -7.48
C LEU A 243 0.66 -6.86 -5.99
N LEU A 244 1.50 -6.29 -5.15
CA LEU A 244 1.27 -6.13 -3.73
C LEU A 244 1.23 -4.63 -3.41
N LEU A 245 0.12 -4.17 -2.83
CA LEU A 245 0.06 -2.84 -2.25
C LEU A 245 0.58 -2.95 -0.82
N THR A 246 1.88 -2.79 -0.68
CA THR A 246 2.60 -3.11 0.55
C THR A 246 2.42 -2.08 1.66
N GLU A 247 1.86 -0.93 1.32
CA GLU A 247 1.33 0.06 2.27
C GLU A 247 0.09 0.72 1.68
N THR A 248 -0.97 0.86 2.49
CA THR A 248 -2.19 1.55 2.07
C THR A 248 -2.96 2.12 3.26
N GLY A 249 -3.77 3.15 3.01
CA GLY A 249 -4.64 3.72 4.02
C GLY A 249 -4.84 5.22 3.90
N ILE A 250 -5.32 5.81 4.99
CA ILE A 250 -5.38 7.26 5.13
C ILE A 250 -4.01 7.77 5.57
N ASP A 251 -3.45 8.70 4.77
CA ASP A 251 -2.24 9.43 5.11
C ASP A 251 -2.39 10.93 4.83
N GLY A 252 -2.47 11.71 5.89
CA GLY A 252 -2.56 13.16 5.83
C GLY A 252 -1.27 13.86 5.41
N LEU A 253 -0.17 13.13 5.24
CA LEU A 253 1.09 13.69 4.70
C LEU A 253 1.08 13.79 3.17
N VAL A 254 0.09 13.19 2.52
CA VAL A 254 -0.12 13.34 1.07
C VAL A 254 -0.26 14.81 0.69
N ALA A 255 0.50 15.25 -0.31
CA ALA A 255 0.50 16.63 -0.77
C ALA A 255 -0.77 17.00 -1.59
N ASN A 256 -1.09 18.29 -1.63
CA ASN A 256 -2.17 18.86 -2.46
C ASN A 256 -3.58 18.27 -2.19
N ARG A 257 -3.83 17.82 -0.99
CA ARG A 257 -5.13 17.33 -0.53
C ARG A 257 -5.90 18.40 0.24
N PRO A 258 -7.23 18.32 0.28
CA PRO A 258 -8.05 19.14 1.16
C PRO A 258 -8.07 18.61 2.62
N GLY A 259 -8.78 19.33 3.49
CA GLY A 259 -8.97 18.93 4.89
C GLY A 259 -7.88 19.41 5.85
N PRO A 260 -7.97 19.06 7.13
CA PRO A 260 -7.08 19.52 8.18
C PRO A 260 -5.67 18.92 8.06
N ALA A 261 -4.72 19.55 8.75
CA ALA A 261 -3.45 18.87 9.04
C ALA A 261 -3.69 17.60 9.86
N GLY A 262 -2.88 16.58 9.62
CA GLY A 262 -2.98 15.29 10.29
C GLY A 262 -2.06 14.27 9.64
N LYS A 263 -1.97 13.09 10.26
CA LYS A 263 -1.22 11.94 9.76
C LYS A 263 -2.17 10.79 9.43
N GLY A 264 -2.46 9.93 10.41
CA GLY A 264 -3.29 8.75 10.21
C GLY A 264 -4.79 9.04 10.29
N TRP A 265 -5.59 8.01 10.08
CA TRP A 265 -7.04 8.07 10.03
C TRP A 265 -7.68 8.70 11.28
N GLN A 266 -7.07 8.52 12.47
CA GLN A 266 -7.60 9.05 13.73
C GLN A 266 -7.58 10.58 13.76
N ASP A 267 -6.65 11.22 13.07
CA ASP A 267 -6.56 12.68 13.00
C ASP A 267 -7.68 13.31 12.15
N PHE A 268 -8.39 12.50 11.37
CA PHE A 268 -9.50 12.92 10.53
C PHE A 268 -10.89 12.71 11.17
N ALA A 269 -10.98 12.10 12.36
CA ALA A 269 -12.23 11.77 13.03
C ALA A 269 -13.19 12.98 13.14
N ALA A 270 -12.72 14.10 13.73
CA ALA A 270 -13.52 15.30 13.88
C ALA A 270 -13.89 15.94 12.53
N TYR A 271 -13.05 15.83 11.53
CA TYR A 271 -13.30 16.33 10.20
C TYR A 271 -14.42 15.54 9.52
N TRP A 272 -14.39 14.23 9.58
CA TRP A 272 -15.44 13.35 9.04
C TRP A 272 -16.78 13.57 9.73
N ALA A 273 -16.79 13.72 11.07
CA ALA A 273 -18.00 14.07 11.81
C ALA A 273 -18.57 15.42 11.35
N GLY A 274 -17.73 16.43 11.17
CA GLY A 274 -18.11 17.75 10.65
C GLY A 274 -18.66 17.73 9.22
N LEU A 275 -18.32 16.72 8.42
CA LEU A 275 -18.86 16.48 7.08
C LEU A 275 -20.15 15.65 7.09
N GLY A 276 -20.64 15.24 8.26
CA GLY A 276 -21.85 14.43 8.38
C GLY A 276 -21.64 12.95 8.10
N MET A 277 -20.38 12.47 8.12
CA MET A 277 -20.07 11.05 7.97
C MET A 277 -20.30 10.25 9.27
N GLY A 278 -20.81 10.89 10.34
CA GLY A 278 -21.07 10.29 11.65
C GLY A 278 -19.87 10.38 12.60
N ASP A 279 -20.13 10.03 13.88
CA ASP A 279 -19.15 10.17 14.96
C ASP A 279 -18.27 8.92 15.14
N ASP A 280 -18.61 7.80 14.48
CA ASP A 280 -17.84 6.55 14.51
C ASP A 280 -16.71 6.59 13.45
N ALA A 281 -15.61 7.22 13.81
CA ALA A 281 -14.47 7.35 12.88
C ALA A 281 -13.85 6.01 12.48
N ALA A 282 -13.78 5.06 13.41
CA ALA A 282 -13.20 3.74 13.14
C ALA A 282 -14.04 2.96 12.12
N GLY A 283 -15.34 2.98 12.32
CA GLY A 283 -16.24 2.37 11.37
C GLY A 283 -16.27 3.11 10.03
N ASN A 284 -16.24 4.44 10.00
CA ASN A 284 -16.11 5.20 8.77
C ASN A 284 -14.85 4.82 7.99
N TYR A 285 -13.73 4.66 8.69
CA TYR A 285 -12.51 4.20 8.03
C TYR A 285 -12.64 2.77 7.51
N MET A 286 -13.28 1.88 8.26
CA MET A 286 -13.52 0.51 7.78
C MET A 286 -14.41 0.48 6.52
N GLU A 287 -15.40 1.36 6.41
CA GLU A 287 -16.22 1.47 5.19
C GLU A 287 -15.40 1.94 3.98
N GLN A 288 -14.47 2.87 4.18
CA GLN A 288 -13.55 3.31 3.14
C GLN A 288 -12.61 2.17 2.72
N LEU A 289 -12.11 1.38 3.67
CA LEU A 289 -11.30 0.19 3.39
C LEU A 289 -12.12 -0.89 2.67
N ALA A 290 -13.39 -1.10 3.02
CA ALA A 290 -14.28 -2.04 2.34
C ALA A 290 -14.57 -1.60 0.90
N TRP A 291 -14.77 -0.30 0.66
CA TRP A 291 -14.87 0.26 -0.68
C TRP A 291 -13.59 -0.02 -1.48
N TYR A 292 -12.43 0.24 -0.87
CA TYR A 292 -11.15 0.01 -1.53
C TYR A 292 -10.95 -1.47 -1.88
N ASP A 293 -11.25 -2.37 -0.95
CA ASP A 293 -11.19 -3.82 -1.19
C ASP A 293 -12.09 -4.24 -2.37
N ALA A 294 -13.31 -3.72 -2.44
CA ALA A 294 -14.22 -3.99 -3.56
C ALA A 294 -13.66 -3.50 -4.91
N GLN A 295 -12.86 -2.43 -4.92
CA GLN A 295 -12.14 -2.00 -6.11
C GLN A 295 -10.99 -2.96 -6.46
N LEU A 296 -10.19 -3.36 -5.46
CA LEU A 296 -9.05 -4.26 -5.65
C LEU A 296 -9.47 -5.66 -6.13
N GLN A 297 -10.63 -6.13 -5.69
CA GLN A 297 -11.20 -7.42 -6.08
C GLN A 297 -11.50 -7.52 -7.59
N GLN A 298 -11.64 -6.40 -8.29
CA GLN A 298 -11.86 -6.35 -9.74
C GLN A 298 -10.60 -6.61 -10.56
N ASP A 299 -9.43 -6.56 -9.92
CA ASP A 299 -8.12 -6.65 -10.58
C ASP A 299 -7.38 -7.91 -10.10
N ASP A 300 -7.40 -8.97 -10.91
CA ASP A 300 -6.86 -10.30 -10.55
C ASP A 300 -5.36 -10.28 -10.24
N TYR A 301 -4.63 -9.34 -10.84
CA TYR A 301 -3.20 -9.19 -10.62
C TYR A 301 -2.86 -8.58 -9.23
N VAL A 302 -3.83 -7.97 -8.54
CA VAL A 302 -3.65 -7.51 -7.15
C VAL A 302 -3.82 -8.69 -6.20
N LEU A 303 -2.76 -9.03 -5.46
CA LEU A 303 -2.79 -10.15 -4.51
C LEU A 303 -3.12 -9.72 -3.09
N GLY A 304 -2.81 -8.48 -2.71
CA GLY A 304 -3.11 -7.96 -1.38
C GLY A 304 -2.72 -6.50 -1.20
N ALA A 305 -3.33 -5.88 -0.18
CA ALA A 305 -3.10 -4.49 0.23
C ALA A 305 -2.93 -4.41 1.76
N ALA A 306 -1.76 -4.02 2.22
CA ALA A 306 -1.41 -3.98 3.63
C ALA A 306 -1.78 -2.63 4.26
N ILE A 307 -2.78 -2.63 5.15
CA ILE A 307 -3.25 -1.44 5.85
C ILE A 307 -2.15 -0.94 6.80
N PHE A 308 -1.74 0.30 6.66
CA PHE A 308 -0.78 0.97 7.54
C PHE A 308 -1.56 1.68 8.68
N ALA A 309 -1.42 1.29 10.00
CA ALA A 309 -0.59 0.21 10.43
C ALA A 309 -1.29 -0.59 11.54
N ALA A 310 -1.01 -1.88 11.56
CA ALA A 310 -1.26 -2.72 12.70
C ALA A 310 0.00 -2.79 13.57
N ALA A 311 -0.13 -2.62 14.89
CA ALA A 311 1.01 -2.53 15.80
C ALA A 311 1.96 -1.36 15.46
N ALA A 312 1.41 -0.17 15.35
CA ALA A 312 2.14 1.04 15.01
C ALA A 312 3.29 1.34 15.97
N SER A 313 4.43 1.76 15.42
CA SER A 313 5.58 2.24 16.18
C SER A 313 5.36 3.65 16.70
N PRO A 314 6.13 4.11 17.71
CA PRO A 314 6.06 5.48 18.20
C PRO A 314 6.14 6.54 17.09
N GLY A 315 5.26 7.55 17.14
CA GLY A 315 5.12 8.61 16.14
C GLY A 315 4.15 8.28 15.00
N TRP A 316 3.60 7.05 14.99
CA TRP A 316 2.62 6.57 14.02
C TRP A 316 1.30 6.14 14.67
N GLU A 317 1.06 6.55 15.92
CA GLU A 317 -0.09 6.13 16.74
C GLU A 317 -1.42 6.44 16.09
N SER A 318 -1.53 7.56 15.34
CA SER A 318 -2.78 7.94 14.66
C SER A 318 -3.15 7.04 13.48
N TYR A 319 -2.24 6.15 13.05
CA TYR A 319 -2.52 5.11 12.04
C TYR A 319 -2.96 3.78 12.65
N GLU A 320 -2.75 3.57 13.96
CA GLU A 320 -2.98 2.28 14.64
C GLU A 320 -4.43 1.81 14.47
N ILE A 321 -4.57 0.59 13.91
CA ILE A 321 -5.87 -0.04 13.70
C ILE A 321 -6.25 -1.08 14.75
N LEU A 322 -5.29 -1.55 15.58
CA LEU A 322 -5.54 -2.55 16.62
C LEU A 322 -6.06 -1.88 17.90
N GLY A 323 -7.17 -2.37 18.41
CA GLY A 323 -7.83 -1.92 19.62
C GLY A 323 -9.33 -2.08 19.54
N GLU A 324 -10.00 -2.30 20.68
CA GLU A 324 -11.45 -2.47 20.76
C GLU A 324 -12.22 -1.21 20.34
N ASP A 325 -11.61 -0.04 20.52
CA ASP A 325 -12.13 1.29 20.16
C ASP A 325 -11.67 1.75 18.77
N LYS A 326 -10.99 0.88 18.01
CA LYS A 326 -10.40 1.18 16.70
C LYS A 326 -11.02 0.35 15.59
N VAL A 327 -10.27 0.20 14.50
CA VAL A 327 -10.75 -0.51 13.29
C VAL A 327 -10.81 -2.02 13.48
N GLU A 328 -10.03 -2.59 14.41
CA GLU A 328 -9.87 -4.03 14.61
C GLU A 328 -11.19 -4.81 14.69
N PRO A 329 -12.20 -4.44 15.51
CA PRO A 329 -13.46 -5.20 15.59
C PRO A 329 -14.22 -5.22 14.26
N PHE A 330 -14.24 -4.10 13.55
CA PHE A 330 -14.89 -3.98 12.24
C PHE A 330 -14.15 -4.78 11.17
N LEU A 331 -12.82 -4.70 11.15
CA LEU A 331 -11.99 -5.46 10.23
C LEU A 331 -12.12 -6.97 10.48
N LYS A 332 -12.13 -7.40 11.74
CA LYS A 332 -12.33 -8.80 12.11
C LYS A 332 -13.68 -9.33 11.61
N GLN A 333 -14.74 -8.54 11.79
CA GLN A 333 -16.08 -8.89 11.30
C GLN A 333 -16.09 -8.95 9.77
N TYR A 334 -15.49 -7.96 9.09
CA TYR A 334 -15.37 -7.92 7.63
C TYR A 334 -14.63 -9.16 7.10
N LEU A 335 -13.47 -9.46 7.65
CA LEU A 335 -12.68 -10.64 7.28
C LEU A 335 -13.44 -11.94 7.49
N SER A 336 -14.24 -12.04 8.55
CA SER A 336 -15.00 -13.26 8.89
C SER A 336 -16.07 -13.62 7.88
N VAL A 337 -16.61 -12.65 7.13
CA VAL A 337 -17.68 -12.85 6.15
C VAL A 337 -17.18 -12.93 4.70
N HIS A 338 -15.86 -12.90 4.51
CA HIS A 338 -15.20 -13.09 3.22
C HIS A 338 -14.53 -14.47 3.20
N PRO A 339 -14.84 -15.33 2.22
CA PRO A 339 -14.33 -16.70 2.20
C PRO A 339 -12.80 -16.74 2.05
N PRO A 340 -12.13 -17.81 2.50
CA PRO A 340 -10.71 -18.02 2.25
C PRO A 340 -10.41 -18.05 0.75
N ARG A 341 -9.24 -17.57 0.36
CA ARG A 341 -8.74 -17.62 -1.03
C ARG A 341 -8.42 -19.03 -1.48
#